data_1be3c4f99fead8932769163dfee1d5fa
#
_entry.id   1be3c4f99fead8932769163dfee1d5fa
#
_cell.length_a   1.000
_cell.length_b   1.000
_cell.length_c   1.000
_cell.angle_alpha   90.00
_cell.angle_beta   90.00
_cell.angle_gamma   90.00
#
_symmetry.space_group_name_H-M   'P 1'
#
loop_
_entity.id
_entity.type
_entity.pdbx_description
1 polymer ?
#
loop_
_entity_poly.entity_id
_entity_poly.type
_entity_poly.pdbx_seq_one_letter_code
_entity_poly.pdbx_strand_id
1 'polypeptide(L)'
;MRNSLFAFVLAASPAVAQTPDVGAIVDTHILPGYQALAESTAALATTAEQHCAASDPKLQEAYGAGFDAWVAVSHLRFGPSEQGDRAFALAFWPDSRGATPKALGQLIRDEDPVVESLDSFQNVSIAARGFYAMEFLLYDDQFSTAGSDAYRCALIQVMSADIAATSAAILAAV
;
A
#
# COMPACT_ATOMS: atom_id res chain seq x y z
N MET A 1 59.32 44.53 20.63
CA MET A 1 58.48 43.41 20.23
C MET A 1 57.09 43.93 19.96
N ARG A 2 56.68 44.02 18.64
CA ARG A 2 55.36 44.55 18.26
C ARG A 2 54.45 43.34 17.96
N ASN A 3 53.46 43.10 18.82
CA ASN A 3 52.42 42.09 18.59
C ASN A 3 51.37 42.65 17.64
N SER A 4 51.32 42.15 16.41
CA SER A 4 50.23 42.40 15.48
C SER A 4 49.08 41.43 15.73
N LEU A 5 47.97 41.91 16.27
CA LEU A 5 46.71 41.19 16.33
C LEU A 5 46.08 41.18 14.95
N PHE A 6 45.96 40.01 14.32
CA PHE A 6 45.14 39.81 13.15
C PHE A 6 43.70 39.57 13.59
N ALA A 7 42.82 40.51 13.36
CA ALA A 7 41.37 40.34 13.51
C ALA A 7 40.81 39.59 12.31
N PHE A 8 40.33 38.35 12.50
CA PHE A 8 39.56 37.61 11.51
C PHE A 8 38.09 38.11 11.55
N VAL A 9 37.67 38.80 10.50
CA VAL A 9 36.26 39.15 10.30
C VAL A 9 35.56 37.95 9.66
N LEU A 10 34.76 37.20 10.41
CA LEU A 10 33.84 36.21 9.85
C LEU A 10 32.66 36.96 9.16
N ALA A 11 32.64 36.94 7.84
CA ALA A 11 31.48 37.38 7.08
C ALA A 11 30.40 36.31 7.15
N ALA A 12 29.34 36.51 7.98
CA ALA A 12 28.16 35.69 7.98
C ALA A 12 27.33 36.06 6.74
N SER A 13 27.27 35.15 5.76
CA SER A 13 26.35 35.28 4.63
C SER A 13 24.92 35.01 5.13
N PRO A 14 23.92 35.87 4.82
CA PRO A 14 22.55 35.59 5.16
C PRO A 14 22.08 34.35 4.37
N ALA A 15 21.69 33.29 5.07
CA ALA A 15 20.99 32.14 4.48
C ALA A 15 19.58 32.61 4.08
N VAL A 16 19.33 32.80 2.80
CA VAL A 16 17.97 33.06 2.27
C VAL A 16 17.26 31.72 2.22
N ALA A 17 16.28 31.52 3.11
CA ALA A 17 15.38 30.38 3.03
C ALA A 17 14.53 30.53 1.75
N GLN A 18 14.68 29.56 0.84
CA GLN A 18 13.82 29.47 -0.34
C GLN A 18 12.42 29.03 0.10
N THR A 19 11.38 29.69 -0.38
CA THR A 19 10.00 29.26 -0.21
C THR A 19 9.84 27.91 -0.95
N PRO A 20 9.37 26.84 -0.29
CA PRO A 20 9.14 25.56 -0.97
C PRO A 20 8.17 25.74 -2.14
N ASP A 21 8.52 25.24 -3.30
CA ASP A 21 7.60 25.16 -4.44
C ASP A 21 6.73 23.91 -4.27
N VAL A 22 5.51 24.10 -3.73
CA VAL A 22 4.57 23.02 -3.48
C VAL A 22 4.12 22.35 -4.79
N GLY A 23 3.96 23.14 -5.89
CA GLY A 23 3.60 22.59 -7.21
C GLY A 23 4.67 21.63 -7.70
N ALA A 24 5.94 22.02 -7.62
CA ALA A 24 7.05 21.15 -8.01
C ALA A 24 7.09 19.85 -7.15
N ILE A 25 6.75 19.90 -5.86
CA ILE A 25 6.70 18.70 -5.02
C ILE A 25 5.57 17.77 -5.49
N VAL A 26 4.39 18.31 -5.80
CA VAL A 26 3.28 17.53 -6.33
C VAL A 26 3.68 16.87 -7.65
N ASP A 27 4.22 17.62 -8.58
CA ASP A 27 4.53 17.15 -9.94
C ASP A 27 5.71 16.17 -9.99
N THR A 28 6.70 16.31 -9.09
CA THR A 28 7.93 15.51 -9.17
C THR A 28 8.02 14.38 -8.12
N HIS A 29 7.17 14.39 -7.12
CA HIS A 29 7.22 13.39 -6.04
C HIS A 29 5.86 12.72 -5.78
N ILE A 30 4.78 13.50 -5.53
CA ILE A 30 3.50 12.94 -5.12
C ILE A 30 2.81 12.23 -6.28
N LEU A 31 2.60 12.92 -7.39
CA LEU A 31 1.90 12.39 -8.55
C LEU A 31 2.62 11.17 -9.16
N PRO A 32 3.93 11.21 -9.44
CA PRO A 32 4.66 10.04 -9.94
C PRO A 32 4.64 8.85 -8.98
N GLY A 33 4.68 9.10 -7.67
CA GLY A 33 4.59 8.05 -6.66
C GLY A 33 3.25 7.32 -6.69
N TYR A 34 2.13 8.06 -6.74
CA TYR A 34 0.80 7.44 -6.85
C TYR A 34 0.53 6.82 -8.22
N GLN A 35 1.14 7.35 -9.30
CA GLN A 35 1.11 6.69 -10.62
C GLN A 35 1.78 5.31 -10.56
N ALA A 36 2.99 5.23 -10.01
CA ALA A 36 3.70 3.96 -9.85
C ALA A 36 2.92 2.97 -8.97
N LEU A 37 2.28 3.43 -7.89
CA LEU A 37 1.41 2.60 -7.06
C LEU A 37 0.22 2.07 -7.87
N ALA A 38 -0.50 2.92 -8.59
CA ALA A 38 -1.67 2.52 -9.36
C ALA A 38 -1.29 1.52 -10.49
N GLU A 39 -0.18 1.73 -11.17
CA GLU A 39 0.33 0.84 -12.22
C GLU A 39 0.74 -0.53 -11.65
N SER A 40 1.51 -0.55 -10.56
CA SER A 40 1.98 -1.79 -9.94
C SER A 40 0.83 -2.61 -9.36
N THR A 41 -0.17 -1.97 -8.76
CA THR A 41 -1.33 -2.67 -8.20
C THR A 41 -2.31 -3.14 -9.28
N ALA A 42 -2.44 -2.44 -10.39
CA ALA A 42 -3.17 -2.92 -11.55
C ALA A 42 -2.51 -4.17 -12.17
N ALA A 43 -1.17 -4.18 -12.23
CA ALA A 43 -0.42 -5.36 -12.65
C ALA A 43 -0.60 -6.54 -11.68
N LEU A 44 -0.63 -6.30 -10.36
CA LEU A 44 -0.95 -7.32 -9.36
C LEU A 44 -2.33 -7.93 -9.59
N ALA A 45 -3.37 -7.09 -9.77
CA ALA A 45 -4.73 -7.56 -10.02
C ALA A 45 -4.81 -8.42 -11.29
N THR A 46 -4.20 -7.97 -12.39
CA THR A 46 -4.14 -8.73 -13.66
C THR A 46 -3.39 -10.05 -13.51
N THR A 47 -2.30 -10.06 -12.73
CA THR A 47 -1.54 -11.29 -12.47
C THR A 47 -2.36 -12.27 -11.65
N ALA A 48 -3.08 -11.81 -10.63
CA ALA A 48 -3.91 -12.65 -9.76
C ALA A 48 -5.06 -13.35 -10.52
N GLU A 49 -5.56 -12.78 -11.62
CA GLU A 49 -6.57 -13.42 -12.46
C GLU A 49 -6.10 -14.75 -13.05
N GLN A 50 -4.79 -14.89 -13.34
CA GLN A 50 -4.20 -16.07 -13.98
C GLN A 50 -3.33 -16.91 -13.03
N HIS A 51 -2.85 -16.30 -11.94
CA HIS A 51 -1.86 -16.82 -11.01
C HIS A 51 -2.33 -16.56 -9.58
N CYS A 52 -3.30 -17.34 -9.08
CA CYS A 52 -3.91 -17.14 -7.76
C CYS A 52 -3.47 -18.14 -6.68
N ALA A 53 -2.54 -19.04 -7.00
CA ALA A 53 -1.96 -19.90 -5.97
C ALA A 53 -0.95 -19.10 -5.12
N ALA A 54 -1.04 -19.21 -3.79
CA ALA A 54 -0.17 -18.47 -2.87
C ALA A 54 1.33 -18.72 -3.14
N SER A 55 1.68 -19.93 -3.60
CA SER A 55 3.06 -20.31 -3.94
C SER A 55 3.49 -19.94 -5.37
N ASP A 56 2.62 -19.30 -6.17
CA ASP A 56 2.99 -18.91 -7.54
C ASP A 56 4.00 -17.73 -7.49
N PRO A 57 5.21 -17.94 -8.04
CA PRO A 57 6.26 -16.92 -7.98
C PRO A 57 5.89 -15.62 -8.73
N LYS A 58 5.04 -15.70 -9.77
CA LYS A 58 4.57 -14.51 -10.49
C LYS A 58 3.64 -13.66 -9.64
N LEU A 59 2.75 -14.30 -8.87
CA LEU A 59 1.88 -13.60 -7.95
C LEU A 59 2.69 -12.94 -6.83
N GLN A 60 3.65 -13.66 -6.27
CA GLN A 60 4.53 -13.13 -5.21
C GLN A 60 5.40 -11.97 -5.71
N GLU A 61 5.92 -12.04 -6.94
CA GLU A 61 6.67 -10.95 -7.57
C GLU A 61 5.78 -9.72 -7.79
N ALA A 62 4.57 -9.91 -8.33
CA ALA A 62 3.63 -8.81 -8.54
C ALA A 62 3.16 -8.18 -7.22
N TYR A 63 2.93 -9.00 -6.18
CA TYR A 63 2.64 -8.52 -4.83
C TYR A 63 3.80 -7.68 -4.28
N GLY A 64 5.03 -8.17 -4.38
CA GLY A 64 6.23 -7.45 -3.93
C GLY A 64 6.37 -6.09 -4.62
N ALA A 65 6.21 -6.03 -5.95
CA ALA A 65 6.26 -4.78 -6.70
C ALA A 65 5.18 -3.78 -6.26
N GLY A 66 3.93 -4.23 -6.05
CA GLY A 66 2.84 -3.40 -5.54
C GLY A 66 3.11 -2.90 -4.12
N PHE A 67 3.61 -3.77 -3.24
CA PHE A 67 3.93 -3.41 -1.87
C PHE A 67 5.09 -2.42 -1.77
N ASP A 68 6.15 -2.59 -2.56
CA ASP A 68 7.27 -1.64 -2.64
C ASP A 68 6.81 -0.25 -3.11
N ALA A 69 5.92 -0.21 -4.11
CA ALA A 69 5.32 1.04 -4.57
C ALA A 69 4.46 1.71 -3.50
N TRP A 70 3.70 0.93 -2.70
CA TRP A 70 2.99 1.44 -1.53
C TRP A 70 3.95 1.99 -0.47
N VAL A 71 4.99 1.27 -0.11
CA VAL A 71 5.99 1.72 0.89
C VAL A 71 6.60 3.05 0.48
N ALA A 72 6.89 3.24 -0.82
CA ALA A 72 7.47 4.47 -1.34
C ALA A 72 6.58 5.72 -1.12
N VAL A 73 5.24 5.55 -1.07
CA VAL A 73 4.27 6.65 -0.87
C VAL A 73 3.57 6.62 0.48
N SER A 74 3.80 5.61 1.31
CA SER A 74 3.08 5.38 2.58
C SER A 74 3.24 6.51 3.61
N HIS A 75 4.25 7.35 3.45
CA HIS A 75 4.47 8.55 4.27
C HIS A 75 3.54 9.71 3.88
N LEU A 76 2.90 9.69 2.72
CA LEU A 76 1.98 10.71 2.23
C LEU A 76 0.59 10.52 2.87
N ARG A 77 0.52 10.68 4.20
CA ARG A 77 -0.69 10.50 5.02
C ARG A 77 -1.48 11.81 5.12
N PHE A 78 -1.96 12.30 3.98
CA PHE A 78 -2.80 13.50 3.88
C PHE A 78 -3.57 13.52 2.54
N GLY A 79 -4.65 14.34 2.48
CA GLY A 79 -5.43 14.51 1.26
C GLY A 79 -6.05 13.20 0.75
N PRO A 80 -5.82 12.81 -0.52
CA PRO A 80 -6.48 11.68 -1.16
C PRO A 80 -6.30 10.33 -0.46
N SER A 81 -5.15 10.08 0.17
CA SER A 81 -4.87 8.81 0.87
C SER A 81 -5.71 8.64 2.14
N GLU A 82 -6.10 9.73 2.78
CA GLU A 82 -6.88 9.70 4.02
C GLU A 82 -8.41 9.74 3.78
N GLN A 83 -8.84 10.04 2.56
CA GLN A 83 -10.27 10.03 2.22
C GLN A 83 -10.83 8.62 2.23
N GLY A 84 -11.90 8.38 3.01
CA GLY A 84 -12.54 7.07 3.09
C GLY A 84 -11.63 5.96 3.60
N ASP A 85 -10.67 6.30 4.48
CA ASP A 85 -9.72 5.36 5.08
C ASP A 85 -8.87 4.57 4.07
N ARG A 86 -8.63 5.12 2.86
CA ARG A 86 -7.93 4.44 1.77
C ARG A 86 -6.56 3.91 2.17
N ALA A 87 -5.77 4.69 2.91
CA ALA A 87 -4.47 4.24 3.37
C ALA A 87 -4.56 3.08 4.37
N PHE A 88 -5.59 3.06 5.23
CA PHE A 88 -5.86 1.92 6.10
C PHE A 88 -6.39 0.71 5.32
N ALA A 89 -7.18 0.92 4.27
CA ALA A 89 -7.63 -0.16 3.39
C ALA A 89 -6.47 -0.79 2.62
N LEU A 90 -5.44 -0.02 2.26
CA LEU A 90 -4.23 -0.55 1.63
C LEU A 90 -3.30 -1.26 2.63
N ALA A 91 -3.20 -0.74 3.87
CA ALA A 91 -2.27 -1.30 4.85
C ALA A 91 -2.79 -1.02 6.28
N PHE A 92 -3.55 -1.98 6.82
CA PHE A 92 -4.12 -1.91 8.16
C PHE A 92 -3.03 -2.09 9.21
N TRP A 93 -2.53 -0.99 9.76
CA TRP A 93 -1.46 -0.96 10.76
C TRP A 93 -1.64 0.20 11.76
N PRO A 94 -1.38 -0.01 13.06
CA PRO A 94 -0.94 -1.25 13.70
C PRO A 94 -2.10 -2.21 14.02
N ASP A 95 -1.89 -3.51 13.82
CA ASP A 95 -2.84 -4.55 14.23
C ASP A 95 -2.48 -5.13 15.61
N SER A 96 -2.63 -4.31 16.65
CA SER A 96 -2.29 -4.68 18.03
C SER A 96 -3.19 -5.74 18.66
N ARG A 97 -4.32 -6.09 18.01
CA ARG A 97 -5.33 -7.02 18.51
C ARG A 97 -5.47 -8.29 17.67
N GLY A 98 -4.68 -8.45 16.62
CA GLY A 98 -4.78 -9.54 15.67
C GLY A 98 -6.13 -9.55 14.93
N ALA A 99 -6.60 -8.39 14.50
CA ALA A 99 -7.86 -8.26 13.76
C ALA A 99 -7.75 -8.87 12.37
N THR A 100 -6.59 -8.72 11.70
CA THR A 100 -6.32 -9.29 10.37
C THR A 100 -6.45 -10.81 10.36
N PRO A 101 -5.70 -11.58 11.16
CA PRO A 101 -5.83 -13.05 11.15
C PRO A 101 -7.21 -13.52 11.57
N LYS A 102 -7.92 -12.81 12.46
CA LYS A 102 -9.29 -13.17 12.84
C LYS A 102 -10.27 -12.98 11.68
N ALA A 103 -10.21 -11.84 10.99
CA ALA A 103 -11.09 -11.53 9.87
C ALA A 103 -10.85 -12.48 8.69
N LEU A 104 -9.58 -12.72 8.32
CA LEU A 104 -9.23 -13.68 7.27
C LEU A 104 -9.68 -15.10 7.63
N GLY A 105 -9.41 -15.55 8.87
CA GLY A 105 -9.80 -16.88 9.33
C GLY A 105 -11.33 -17.08 9.33
N GLN A 106 -12.12 -16.03 9.53
CA GLN A 106 -13.56 -16.08 9.41
C GLN A 106 -14.00 -16.20 7.95
N LEU A 107 -13.51 -15.34 7.05
CA LEU A 107 -13.83 -15.39 5.63
C LEU A 107 -13.53 -16.77 5.03
N ILE A 108 -12.35 -17.33 5.30
CA ILE A 108 -11.92 -18.63 4.77
C ILE A 108 -12.73 -19.78 5.35
N ARG A 109 -13.01 -19.79 6.65
CA ARG A 109 -13.78 -20.87 7.32
C ARG A 109 -15.21 -20.93 6.84
N ASP A 110 -15.83 -19.75 6.65
CA ASP A 110 -17.24 -19.63 6.28
C ASP A 110 -17.42 -19.65 4.75
N GLU A 111 -16.33 -19.64 3.99
CA GLU A 111 -16.31 -19.44 2.52
C GLU A 111 -17.29 -18.32 2.09
N ASP A 112 -17.14 -17.16 2.76
CA ASP A 112 -18.06 -16.03 2.66
C ASP A 112 -18.19 -15.56 1.19
N PRO A 113 -19.41 -15.47 0.63
CA PRO A 113 -19.64 -15.08 -0.76
C PRO A 113 -19.24 -13.63 -1.09
N VAL A 114 -18.79 -12.84 -0.13
CA VAL A 114 -18.28 -11.47 -0.38
C VAL A 114 -17.14 -11.43 -1.40
N VAL A 115 -16.44 -12.56 -1.62
CA VAL A 115 -15.36 -12.67 -2.61
C VAL A 115 -15.85 -12.67 -4.06
N GLU A 116 -17.17 -12.84 -4.30
CA GLU A 116 -17.73 -12.92 -5.66
C GLU A 116 -17.78 -11.57 -6.38
N SER A 117 -17.68 -10.46 -5.64
CA SER A 117 -17.65 -9.12 -6.25
C SER A 117 -16.81 -8.13 -5.46
N LEU A 118 -16.17 -7.18 -6.17
CA LEU A 118 -15.43 -6.10 -5.56
C LEU A 118 -16.31 -5.24 -4.64
N ASP A 119 -17.53 -4.92 -5.06
CA ASP A 119 -18.46 -4.09 -4.28
C ASP A 119 -18.82 -4.73 -2.94
N SER A 120 -19.02 -6.06 -2.92
CA SER A 120 -19.27 -6.81 -1.68
C SER A 120 -18.03 -6.84 -0.81
N PHE A 121 -16.86 -7.11 -1.40
CA PHE A 121 -15.59 -7.22 -0.68
C PHE A 121 -15.17 -5.90 -0.04
N GLN A 122 -15.46 -4.77 -0.64
CA GLN A 122 -15.15 -3.44 -0.07
C GLN A 122 -15.88 -3.15 1.25
N ASN A 123 -16.91 -3.93 1.59
CA ASN A 123 -17.68 -3.79 2.83
C ASN A 123 -17.22 -4.75 3.95
N VAL A 124 -16.23 -5.60 3.70
CA VAL A 124 -15.66 -6.44 4.79
C VAL A 124 -14.86 -5.61 5.78
N SER A 125 -14.49 -6.23 6.90
CA SER A 125 -13.59 -5.58 7.85
C SER A 125 -12.35 -5.05 7.14
N ILE A 126 -11.99 -3.79 7.38
CA ILE A 126 -10.79 -3.16 6.82
C ILE A 126 -9.51 -3.94 7.14
N ALA A 127 -9.50 -4.69 8.25
CA ALA A 127 -8.39 -5.55 8.63
C ALA A 127 -8.23 -6.78 7.72
N ALA A 128 -9.26 -7.16 6.93
CA ALA A 128 -9.19 -8.24 5.96
C ALA A 128 -8.82 -7.74 4.56
N ARG A 129 -8.45 -6.47 4.40
CA ARG A 129 -8.17 -5.83 3.12
C ARG A 129 -6.70 -5.43 3.02
N GLY A 130 -6.25 -5.20 1.79
CA GLY A 130 -4.97 -4.58 1.49
C GLY A 130 -3.76 -5.51 1.64
N PHE A 131 -2.60 -4.90 1.62
CA PHE A 131 -1.32 -5.61 1.51
C PHE A 131 -1.02 -6.52 2.70
N TYR A 132 -1.26 -6.08 3.94
CA TYR A 132 -0.95 -6.93 5.11
C TYR A 132 -1.87 -8.14 5.22
N ALA A 133 -3.16 -8.01 4.83
CA ALA A 133 -4.04 -9.15 4.76
C ALA A 133 -3.61 -10.13 3.65
N MET A 134 -3.17 -9.61 2.50
CA MET A 134 -2.66 -10.41 1.40
C MET A 134 -1.35 -11.11 1.75
N GLU A 135 -0.47 -10.49 2.54
CA GLU A 135 0.75 -11.10 3.04
C GLU A 135 0.47 -12.40 3.82
N PHE A 136 -0.54 -12.40 4.71
CA PHE A 136 -0.97 -13.61 5.40
C PHE A 136 -1.41 -14.70 4.42
N LEU A 137 -2.18 -14.36 3.38
CA LEU A 137 -2.63 -15.34 2.38
C LEU A 137 -1.49 -15.94 1.56
N LEU A 138 -0.42 -15.18 1.31
CA LEU A 138 0.70 -15.61 0.47
C LEU A 138 1.79 -16.35 1.25
N TYR A 139 2.04 -15.96 2.51
CA TYR A 139 3.27 -16.38 3.20
C TYR A 139 3.05 -17.04 4.57
N ASP A 140 1.85 -16.92 5.16
CA ASP A 140 1.56 -17.58 6.43
C ASP A 140 0.91 -18.94 6.17
N ASP A 141 1.56 -20.03 6.62
CA ASP A 141 1.09 -21.41 6.41
C ASP A 141 -0.33 -21.66 6.94
N GLN A 142 -0.75 -20.91 7.98
CA GLN A 142 -2.10 -21.02 8.52
C GLN A 142 -3.17 -20.56 7.51
N PHE A 143 -2.86 -19.63 6.61
CA PHE A 143 -3.81 -19.05 5.66
C PHE A 143 -3.58 -19.52 4.23
N SER A 144 -2.32 -19.72 3.84
CA SER A 144 -1.95 -20.14 2.48
C SER A 144 -2.45 -21.54 2.11
N THR A 145 -2.79 -22.36 3.12
CA THR A 145 -3.28 -23.74 2.96
C THR A 145 -4.69 -23.97 3.54
N ALA A 146 -5.32 -22.97 4.16
CA ALA A 146 -6.62 -23.12 4.80
C ALA A 146 -7.80 -23.05 3.81
N GLY A 147 -8.89 -23.73 4.11
CA GLY A 147 -10.10 -23.76 3.27
C GLY A 147 -9.89 -24.41 1.91
N SER A 148 -10.78 -24.17 0.95
CA SER A 148 -10.63 -24.68 -0.41
C SER A 148 -9.68 -23.83 -1.25
N ASP A 149 -8.98 -24.47 -2.18
CA ASP A 149 -8.11 -23.77 -3.15
C ASP A 149 -8.91 -22.76 -3.99
N ALA A 150 -10.14 -23.12 -4.35
CA ALA A 150 -11.03 -22.28 -5.13
C ALA A 150 -11.39 -20.99 -4.38
N TYR A 151 -11.72 -21.10 -3.08
CA TYR A 151 -12.04 -19.93 -2.27
C TYR A 151 -10.81 -19.04 -2.06
N ARG A 152 -9.66 -19.62 -1.73
CA ARG A 152 -8.42 -18.83 -1.61
C ARG A 152 -8.06 -18.09 -2.88
N CYS A 153 -8.22 -18.75 -4.04
CA CYS A 153 -8.01 -18.10 -5.34
C CYS A 153 -8.94 -16.90 -5.52
N ALA A 154 -10.25 -17.06 -5.27
CA ALA A 154 -11.22 -15.97 -5.37
C ALA A 154 -10.89 -14.84 -4.39
N LEU A 155 -10.48 -15.16 -3.15
CA LEU A 155 -10.10 -14.18 -2.14
C LEU A 155 -8.86 -13.37 -2.55
N ILE A 156 -7.82 -14.03 -3.08
CA ILE A 156 -6.62 -13.37 -3.62
C ILE A 156 -6.98 -12.46 -4.79
N GLN A 157 -7.83 -12.92 -5.70
CA GLN A 157 -8.25 -12.15 -6.87
C GLN A 157 -9.03 -10.89 -6.48
N VAL A 158 -10.06 -11.03 -5.63
CA VAL A 158 -10.87 -9.88 -5.21
C VAL A 158 -10.08 -8.89 -4.35
N MET A 159 -9.18 -9.39 -3.49
CA MET A 159 -8.29 -8.53 -2.67
C MET A 159 -7.30 -7.76 -3.55
N SER A 160 -6.73 -8.39 -4.57
CA SER A 160 -5.86 -7.73 -5.55
C SER A 160 -6.61 -6.64 -6.32
N ALA A 161 -7.85 -6.92 -6.73
CA ALA A 161 -8.72 -5.94 -7.38
C ALA A 161 -9.07 -4.77 -6.46
N ASP A 162 -9.30 -5.02 -5.16
CA ASP A 162 -9.56 -3.99 -4.16
C ASP A 162 -8.35 -3.08 -3.91
N ILE A 163 -7.16 -3.66 -3.82
CA ILE A 163 -5.90 -2.90 -3.73
C ILE A 163 -5.73 -2.00 -4.95
N ALA A 164 -5.94 -2.53 -6.15
CA ALA A 164 -5.83 -1.77 -7.40
C ALA A 164 -6.87 -0.64 -7.48
N ALA A 165 -8.14 -0.91 -7.17
CA ALA A 165 -9.21 0.08 -7.19
C ALA A 165 -8.95 1.21 -6.17
N THR A 166 -8.49 0.87 -4.97
CA THR A 166 -8.15 1.84 -3.92
C THR A 166 -6.98 2.73 -4.35
N SER A 167 -5.93 2.14 -4.94
CA SER A 167 -4.76 2.87 -5.45
C SER A 167 -5.13 3.81 -6.60
N ALA A 168 -5.95 3.36 -7.54
CA ALA A 168 -6.48 4.17 -8.63
C ALA A 168 -7.34 5.33 -8.12
N ALA A 169 -8.16 5.11 -7.08
CA ALA A 169 -8.97 6.15 -6.46
C ALA A 169 -8.14 7.21 -5.72
N ILE A 170 -6.97 6.85 -5.17
CA ILE A 170 -6.02 7.83 -4.61
C ILE A 170 -5.47 8.69 -5.74
N LEU A 171 -4.93 8.06 -6.80
CA LEU A 171 -4.34 8.78 -7.94
C LEU A 171 -5.34 9.73 -8.60
N ALA A 172 -6.58 9.30 -8.80
CA ALA A 172 -7.62 10.12 -9.44
C ALA A 172 -8.02 11.36 -8.62
N ALA A 173 -7.66 11.42 -7.34
CA ALA A 173 -8.00 12.51 -6.42
C ALA A 173 -6.80 13.44 -6.12
N VAL A 174 -5.60 13.17 -6.69
CA VAL A 174 -4.42 14.06 -6.61
C VAL A 174 -4.57 15.18 -7.61
#